data_4d6b21b233f8020d8c4863b84e938f4e
#
_entry.id   4d6b21b233f8020d8c4863b84e938f4e
#
_cell.length_a   1.000
_cell.length_b   1.000
_cell.length_c   1.000
_cell.angle_alpha   90.00
_cell.angle_beta   90.00
_cell.angle_gamma   90.00
#
_symmetry.space_group_name_H-M   'P 1'
#
loop_
_entity.id
_entity.type
_entity.pdbx_description
1 polymer ?
#
loop_
_entity_poly.entity_id
_entity_poly.type
_entity_poly.pdbx_seq_one_letter_code
_entity_poly.pdbx_strand_id
1 'polypeptide(L)'
;LLEYDRQEFRAQIGRMELLGAIKIHENQRDIAKKVHEAVLCNDCETLYTMVLAETQSGKTGSMLEVIKRAIEYCSTPPKNIFIMTGLSSTEWKEQTQSRFPDIMKDNIFHNNDVEGKLEISLRGKQNVLIIIDEMHMAAKETQTIAKTFRNCNLDSPDFMFENQIRIVEYSATPDGTLRDRLHLQERSKILMAEPGQGYVGPFQLLDRGSVFQAKDLSDKSNVAELHSHIMSSFGEPKYHIIRVFTQKKKKEQISLNFDELACIGDFDTRTYQQKDGDIGDLNAVLSVPPTRHTFIFIKDMLRCAKTLVKTNIGVVYERLAKSVNDTAIIQGLLGRMTGYDVPDDISVFTNIETIERYRQLWDTDFDIEKVRWNSNTSNTRTYATDAWCEETALGTGRERLDVSYKLFTENERDSALIEFTRRYLGWVPKKGSGTDIKELKNYTSHEIVNRKWGINHKTKRRITRGSDNVWVVLWLKEAFDVPE
;
A
#
# COMPACT_ATOMS: atom_id res chain seq x y z
N LEU A 1 18.21 1.17 -33.84
CA LEU A 1 17.14 0.66 -33.00
C LEU A 1 16.75 1.71 -31.91
N LEU A 2 17.70 2.22 -31.15
CA LEU A 2 17.43 3.17 -30.06
C LEU A 2 16.78 4.47 -30.57
N GLU A 3 17.30 5.04 -31.67
CA GLU A 3 16.75 6.27 -32.24
C GLU A 3 15.36 6.04 -32.85
N TYR A 4 15.12 4.88 -33.45
CA TYR A 4 13.80 4.49 -33.95
C TYR A 4 12.79 4.37 -32.80
N ASP A 5 13.16 3.68 -31.71
CA ASP A 5 12.30 3.51 -30.54
C ASP A 5 11.94 4.88 -29.89
N ARG A 6 12.89 5.84 -29.90
CA ARG A 6 12.66 7.22 -29.42
C ARG A 6 11.70 8.01 -30.31
N GLN A 7 11.89 7.93 -31.62
CA GLN A 7 11.02 8.61 -32.60
C GLN A 7 9.60 8.06 -32.52
N GLU A 8 9.46 6.74 -32.41
CA GLU A 8 8.15 6.10 -32.23
C GLU A 8 7.47 6.53 -30.93
N PHE A 9 8.21 6.55 -29.82
CA PHE A 9 7.68 7.05 -28.53
C PHE A 9 7.18 8.49 -28.67
N ARG A 10 7.98 9.40 -29.24
CA ARG A 10 7.59 10.81 -29.45
C ARG A 10 6.34 10.92 -30.34
N ALA A 11 6.28 10.15 -31.41
CA ALA A 11 5.13 10.16 -32.33
C ALA A 11 3.85 9.69 -31.64
N GLN A 12 3.95 8.66 -30.79
CA GLN A 12 2.80 8.14 -30.02
C GLN A 12 2.34 9.15 -28.96
N ILE A 13 3.25 9.74 -28.17
CA ILE A 13 2.92 10.80 -27.21
C ILE A 13 2.24 11.98 -27.90
N GLY A 14 2.82 12.49 -28.99
CA GLY A 14 2.24 13.60 -29.73
C GLY A 14 0.83 13.30 -30.25
N ARG A 15 0.57 12.09 -30.74
CA ARG A 15 -0.77 11.66 -31.12
C ARG A 15 -1.74 11.64 -29.94
N MET A 16 -1.31 11.10 -28.80
CA MET A 16 -2.15 11.02 -27.59
C MET A 16 -2.49 12.42 -27.03
N GLU A 17 -1.53 13.35 -27.06
CA GLU A 17 -1.76 14.77 -26.69
C GLU A 17 -2.73 15.45 -27.66
N LEU A 18 -2.55 15.27 -28.97
CA LEU A 18 -3.41 15.85 -30.00
C LEU A 18 -4.85 15.35 -29.89
N LEU A 19 -5.04 14.08 -29.56
CA LEU A 19 -6.36 13.47 -29.38
C LEU A 19 -6.97 13.77 -28.00
N GLY A 20 -6.25 14.51 -27.12
CA GLY A 20 -6.71 14.80 -25.76
C GLY A 20 -6.75 13.57 -24.84
N ALA A 21 -6.14 12.44 -25.27
CA ALA A 21 -6.07 11.22 -24.46
C ALA A 21 -5.16 11.39 -23.23
N ILE A 22 -4.15 12.26 -23.33
CA ILE A 22 -3.28 12.67 -22.23
C ILE A 22 -3.13 14.19 -22.22
N LYS A 23 -2.94 14.73 -21.02
CA LYS A 23 -2.56 16.13 -20.80
C LYS A 23 -1.62 16.18 -19.60
N ILE A 24 -0.40 16.66 -19.84
CA ILE A 24 0.59 16.84 -18.77
C ILE A 24 0.51 18.30 -18.31
N HIS A 25 0.17 18.48 -17.03
CA HIS A 25 0.04 19.80 -16.42
C HIS A 25 1.39 20.32 -15.90
N GLU A 26 1.46 21.61 -15.61
CA GLU A 26 2.70 22.27 -15.19
C GLU A 26 3.27 21.67 -13.91
N ASN A 27 2.47 21.51 -12.88
CA ASN A 27 2.89 20.88 -11.62
C ASN A 27 3.45 19.46 -11.82
N GLN A 28 2.94 18.70 -12.81
CA GLN A 28 3.45 17.38 -13.16
C GLN A 28 4.82 17.46 -13.87
N ARG A 29 5.04 18.50 -14.68
CA ARG A 29 6.36 18.77 -15.29
C ARG A 29 7.38 19.21 -14.25
N ASP A 30 6.95 20.01 -13.28
CA ASP A 30 7.82 20.52 -12.20
C ASP A 30 8.33 19.38 -11.31
N ILE A 31 7.45 18.50 -10.85
CA ILE A 31 7.89 17.35 -10.06
C ILE A 31 8.74 16.38 -10.90
N ALA A 32 8.42 16.17 -12.18
CA ALA A 32 9.22 15.33 -13.06
C ALA A 32 10.62 15.94 -13.30
N LYS A 33 10.75 17.27 -13.33
CA LYS A 33 12.04 17.96 -13.37
C LYS A 33 12.84 17.71 -12.09
N LYS A 34 12.22 17.84 -10.92
CA LYS A 34 12.85 17.52 -9.62
C LYS A 34 13.31 16.04 -9.56
N VAL A 35 12.50 15.11 -10.07
CA VAL A 35 12.88 13.69 -10.19
C VAL A 35 14.08 13.51 -11.12
N HIS A 36 14.09 14.20 -12.28
CA HIS A 36 15.22 14.14 -13.21
C HIS A 36 16.52 14.63 -12.55
N GLU A 37 16.47 15.76 -11.87
CA GLU A 37 17.63 16.34 -11.17
C GLU A 37 18.07 15.47 -9.98
N ALA A 38 17.15 14.74 -9.35
CA ALA A 38 17.43 13.92 -8.18
C ALA A 38 18.05 12.56 -8.52
N VAL A 39 17.58 11.88 -9.58
CA VAL A 39 17.90 10.46 -9.81
C VAL A 39 18.28 10.12 -11.26
N LEU A 40 17.93 10.95 -12.24
CA LEU A 40 18.15 10.65 -13.65
C LEU A 40 19.38 11.37 -14.26
N CYS A 41 19.95 12.35 -13.57
CA CYS A 41 21.17 13.01 -14.06
C CYS A 41 22.36 12.04 -14.05
N ASN A 42 23.28 12.19 -15.00
CA ASN A 42 24.39 11.24 -15.21
C ASN A 42 25.32 11.11 -14.01
N ASP A 43 25.48 12.16 -13.22
CA ASP A 43 26.37 12.20 -12.05
C ASP A 43 25.64 11.94 -10.72
N CYS A 44 24.37 11.53 -10.78
CA CYS A 44 23.58 11.29 -9.57
C CYS A 44 23.93 9.95 -8.91
N GLU A 45 24.36 10.00 -7.66
CA GLU A 45 24.55 8.82 -6.82
C GLU A 45 23.22 8.26 -6.30
N THR A 46 22.14 9.03 -6.38
CA THR A 46 20.80 8.60 -5.99
C THR A 46 20.30 7.48 -6.91
N LEU A 47 19.87 6.38 -6.31
CA LEU A 47 19.38 5.21 -7.02
C LEU A 47 17.85 5.08 -6.92
N TYR A 48 17.29 5.65 -5.86
CA TYR A 48 15.89 5.52 -5.50
C TYR A 48 15.29 6.88 -5.14
N THR A 49 14.17 7.22 -5.74
CA THR A 49 13.43 8.43 -5.41
C THR A 49 11.97 8.08 -5.12
N MET A 50 11.48 8.47 -3.95
CA MET A 50 10.08 8.40 -3.62
C MET A 50 9.42 9.75 -3.88
N VAL A 51 8.40 9.76 -4.71
CA VAL A 51 7.53 10.91 -4.95
C VAL A 51 6.26 10.74 -4.13
N LEU A 52 6.13 11.55 -3.10
CA LEU A 52 4.91 11.65 -2.31
C LEU A 52 3.96 12.62 -2.99
N ALA A 53 2.83 12.11 -3.41
CA ALA A 53 1.81 12.88 -4.12
C ALA A 53 0.42 12.47 -3.65
N GLU A 54 -0.40 13.43 -3.31
CA GLU A 54 -1.76 13.17 -2.81
C GLU A 54 -2.59 12.29 -3.75
N THR A 55 -3.64 11.69 -3.23
CA THR A 55 -4.56 10.85 -4.02
C THR A 55 -5.21 11.66 -5.14
N GLN A 56 -5.25 11.09 -6.37
CA GLN A 56 -5.82 11.72 -7.55
C GLN A 56 -5.23 13.10 -7.94
N SER A 57 -4.03 13.43 -7.47
CA SER A 57 -3.32 14.68 -7.81
C SER A 57 -2.68 14.68 -9.20
N GLY A 58 -2.74 13.56 -9.93
CA GLY A 58 -2.21 13.45 -11.29
C GLY A 58 -0.88 12.71 -11.41
N LYS A 59 -0.56 11.76 -10.51
CA LYS A 59 0.66 10.94 -10.52
C LYS A 59 1.01 10.37 -11.91
N THR A 60 0.02 9.86 -12.65
CA THR A 60 0.24 9.25 -13.98
C THR A 60 0.86 10.24 -14.99
N GLY A 61 0.41 11.49 -14.99
CA GLY A 61 0.99 12.51 -15.88
C GLY A 61 2.43 12.85 -15.52
N SER A 62 2.75 12.89 -14.22
CA SER A 62 4.13 13.04 -13.74
C SER A 62 5.01 11.85 -14.14
N MET A 63 4.53 10.60 -13.98
CA MET A 63 5.24 9.40 -14.42
C MET A 63 5.58 9.48 -15.92
N LEU A 64 4.62 9.89 -16.74
CA LEU A 64 4.80 10.01 -18.19
C LEU A 64 5.86 11.06 -18.55
N GLU A 65 5.87 12.21 -17.87
CA GLU A 65 6.89 13.23 -18.08
C GLU A 65 8.26 12.77 -17.58
N VAL A 66 8.36 12.02 -16.48
CA VAL A 66 9.62 11.39 -16.03
C VAL A 66 10.16 10.43 -17.07
N ILE A 67 9.31 9.60 -17.66
CA ILE A 67 9.67 8.69 -18.76
C ILE A 67 10.20 9.47 -19.97
N LYS A 68 9.48 10.52 -20.37
CA LYS A 68 9.89 11.38 -21.47
C LYS A 68 11.28 11.94 -21.22
N ARG A 69 11.54 12.46 -20.03
CA ARG A 69 12.87 12.98 -19.63
C ARG A 69 13.96 11.91 -19.63
N ALA A 70 13.67 10.70 -19.14
CA ALA A 70 14.62 9.60 -19.15
C ALA A 70 15.01 9.21 -20.58
N ILE A 71 14.06 9.17 -21.51
CA ILE A 71 14.31 8.87 -22.92
C ILE A 71 15.09 9.99 -23.62
N GLU A 72 14.71 11.25 -23.37
CA GLU A 72 15.27 12.41 -24.08
C GLU A 72 16.64 12.82 -23.56
N TYR A 73 16.81 12.88 -22.25
CA TYR A 73 18.03 13.43 -21.63
C TYR A 73 19.00 12.36 -21.14
N CYS A 74 18.52 11.19 -20.72
CA CYS A 74 19.38 10.13 -20.16
C CYS A 74 19.62 8.99 -21.12
N SER A 75 19.12 9.09 -22.34
CA SER A 75 19.27 8.04 -23.37
C SER A 75 18.72 6.68 -22.95
N THR A 76 17.81 6.62 -21.98
CA THR A 76 17.19 5.37 -21.55
C THR A 76 16.32 4.80 -22.65
N PRO A 77 16.57 3.56 -23.11
CA PRO A 77 15.72 2.95 -24.14
C PRO A 77 14.28 2.76 -23.63
N PRO A 78 13.23 3.06 -24.42
CA PRO A 78 11.84 2.83 -24.01
C PRO A 78 11.58 1.41 -23.49
N LYS A 79 12.19 0.39 -24.08
CA LYS A 79 12.11 -1.02 -23.65
C LYS A 79 12.89 -1.36 -22.37
N ASN A 80 13.64 -0.43 -21.83
CA ASN A 80 14.32 -0.54 -20.52
C ASN A 80 13.60 0.27 -19.43
N ILE A 81 12.41 0.79 -19.74
CA ILE A 81 11.57 1.48 -18.77
C ILE A 81 10.41 0.56 -18.40
N PHE A 82 10.28 0.27 -17.11
CA PHE A 82 9.29 -0.64 -16.55
C PHE A 82 8.36 0.10 -15.62
N ILE A 83 7.06 -0.17 -15.73
CA ILE A 83 6.03 0.41 -14.85
C ILE A 83 5.38 -0.74 -14.09
N MET A 84 5.33 -0.66 -12.78
CA MET A 84 4.80 -1.72 -11.96
C MET A 84 3.98 -1.20 -10.78
N THR A 85 3.12 -2.07 -10.25
CA THR A 85 2.34 -1.80 -9.05
C THR A 85 2.30 -3.00 -8.11
N GLY A 86 2.13 -2.71 -6.80
CA GLY A 86 1.82 -3.72 -5.80
C GLY A 86 0.39 -4.28 -5.88
N LEU A 87 -0.47 -3.73 -6.75
CA LEU A 87 -1.85 -4.14 -6.90
C LEU A 87 -1.98 -5.37 -7.81
N SER A 88 -2.85 -6.31 -7.44
CA SER A 88 -3.25 -7.45 -8.29
C SER A 88 -4.51 -7.12 -9.11
N SER A 89 -4.62 -5.89 -9.62
CA SER A 89 -5.80 -5.39 -10.33
C SER A 89 -5.56 -5.36 -11.84
N THR A 90 -6.36 -6.12 -12.58
CA THR A 90 -6.39 -6.05 -14.05
C THR A 90 -6.93 -4.70 -14.53
N GLU A 91 -7.92 -4.13 -13.85
CA GLU A 91 -8.45 -2.79 -14.13
C GLU A 91 -7.35 -1.72 -14.05
N TRP A 92 -6.46 -1.79 -13.05
CA TRP A 92 -5.31 -0.88 -12.96
C TRP A 92 -4.39 -1.00 -14.17
N LYS A 93 -4.09 -2.25 -14.57
CA LYS A 93 -3.22 -2.52 -15.72
C LYS A 93 -3.81 -1.97 -17.02
N GLU A 94 -5.07 -2.25 -17.29
CA GLU A 94 -5.79 -1.75 -18.47
C GLU A 94 -5.88 -0.23 -18.48
N GLN A 95 -6.22 0.39 -17.34
CA GLN A 95 -6.26 1.85 -17.20
C GLN A 95 -4.87 2.47 -17.40
N THR A 96 -3.81 1.85 -16.90
CA THR A 96 -2.45 2.31 -17.09
C THR A 96 -2.05 2.16 -18.55
N GLN A 97 -2.26 0.99 -19.15
CA GLN A 97 -1.97 0.76 -20.57
C GLN A 97 -2.68 1.74 -21.52
N SER A 98 -3.89 2.18 -21.19
CA SER A 98 -4.61 3.17 -21.99
C SER A 98 -4.02 4.59 -21.92
N ARG A 99 -3.25 4.89 -20.88
CA ARG A 99 -2.64 6.18 -20.61
C ARG A 99 -1.17 6.29 -21.03
N PHE A 100 -0.57 5.18 -21.45
CA PHE A 100 0.81 5.14 -21.89
C PHE A 100 0.93 4.75 -23.37
N PRO A 101 2.00 5.19 -24.07
CA PRO A 101 2.26 4.80 -25.46
C PRO A 101 2.30 3.28 -25.66
N ASP A 102 1.86 2.83 -26.82
CA ASP A 102 1.79 1.40 -27.16
C ASP A 102 3.13 0.69 -27.03
N ILE A 103 4.22 1.37 -27.38
CA ILE A 103 5.60 0.85 -27.25
C ILE A 103 5.99 0.44 -25.83
N MET A 104 5.24 0.94 -24.82
CA MET A 104 5.50 0.66 -23.41
C MET A 104 4.54 -0.37 -22.81
N LYS A 105 3.47 -0.76 -23.49
CA LYS A 105 2.41 -1.60 -22.91
C LYS A 105 2.90 -2.95 -22.38
N ASP A 106 3.90 -3.54 -23.04
CA ASP A 106 4.50 -4.82 -22.62
C ASP A 106 5.38 -4.71 -21.38
N ASN A 107 5.75 -3.48 -21.01
CA ASN A 107 6.57 -3.17 -19.84
C ASN A 107 5.73 -2.72 -18.63
N ILE A 108 4.41 -2.89 -18.66
CA ILE A 108 3.49 -2.57 -17.58
C ILE A 108 3.07 -3.84 -16.86
N PHE A 109 3.45 -3.96 -15.58
CA PHE A 109 3.28 -5.14 -14.75
C PHE A 109 2.40 -4.85 -13.54
N HIS A 110 1.39 -5.66 -13.31
CA HIS A 110 0.71 -5.72 -12.01
C HIS A 110 1.36 -6.81 -11.13
N ASN A 111 1.04 -6.85 -9.85
CA ASN A 111 1.69 -7.72 -8.87
C ASN A 111 1.82 -9.19 -9.33
N ASN A 112 0.81 -9.75 -9.99
CA ASN A 112 0.84 -11.14 -10.46
C ASN A 112 1.78 -11.37 -11.67
N ASP A 113 2.17 -10.31 -12.38
CA ASP A 113 3.07 -10.39 -13.54
C ASP A 113 4.54 -10.12 -13.14
N VAL A 114 4.79 -9.59 -11.95
CA VAL A 114 6.14 -9.16 -11.52
C VAL A 114 7.07 -10.38 -11.37
N GLU A 115 6.61 -11.44 -10.68
CA GLU A 115 7.40 -12.65 -10.49
C GLU A 115 7.61 -13.35 -11.83
N GLY A 116 8.86 -13.59 -12.18
CA GLY A 116 9.29 -14.25 -13.42
C GLY A 116 9.32 -13.32 -14.64
N LYS A 117 8.28 -12.54 -14.95
CA LYS A 117 8.25 -11.71 -16.17
C LYS A 117 9.19 -10.51 -16.07
N LEU A 118 9.15 -9.75 -14.97
CA LEU A 118 10.07 -8.63 -14.76
C LEU A 118 11.52 -9.12 -14.66
N GLU A 119 11.76 -10.21 -13.96
CA GLU A 119 13.10 -10.82 -13.84
C GLU A 119 13.69 -11.19 -15.20
N ILE A 120 12.91 -11.84 -16.06
CA ILE A 120 13.33 -12.16 -17.44
C ILE A 120 13.60 -10.87 -18.22
N SER A 121 12.74 -9.86 -18.07
CA SER A 121 12.83 -8.59 -18.79
C SER A 121 14.02 -7.74 -18.36
N LEU A 122 14.47 -7.83 -17.11
CA LEU A 122 15.60 -7.10 -16.56
C LEU A 122 16.96 -7.75 -16.85
N ARG A 123 16.98 -9.05 -17.14
CA ARG A 123 18.22 -9.82 -17.27
C ARG A 123 19.18 -9.21 -18.31
N GLY A 124 20.38 -8.84 -17.87
CA GLY A 124 21.43 -8.29 -18.70
C GLY A 124 21.18 -6.88 -19.25
N LYS A 125 20.17 -6.19 -18.77
CA LYS A 125 19.90 -4.80 -19.17
C LYS A 125 20.67 -3.81 -18.33
N GLN A 126 21.11 -2.76 -18.97
CA GLN A 126 21.71 -1.57 -18.37
C GLN A 126 20.91 -0.33 -18.76
N ASN A 127 21.11 0.75 -18.05
CA ASN A 127 20.36 2.00 -18.20
C ASN A 127 18.84 1.72 -18.13
N VAL A 128 18.40 1.33 -16.94
CA VAL A 128 17.03 0.90 -16.64
C VAL A 128 16.34 1.90 -15.72
N LEU A 129 15.11 2.25 -16.05
CA LEU A 129 14.21 3.00 -15.17
C LEU A 129 13.03 2.10 -14.74
N ILE A 130 12.84 1.95 -13.45
CA ILE A 130 11.68 1.27 -12.87
C ILE A 130 10.79 2.31 -12.19
N ILE A 131 9.55 2.43 -12.63
CA ILE A 131 8.53 3.28 -12.02
C ILE A 131 7.56 2.39 -11.27
N ILE A 132 7.30 2.72 -9.99
CA ILE A 132 6.45 1.94 -9.12
C ILE A 132 5.28 2.81 -8.66
N ASP A 133 4.05 2.32 -8.87
CA ASP A 133 2.84 2.97 -8.40
C ASP A 133 2.25 2.16 -7.23
N GLU A 134 2.06 2.81 -6.07
CA GLU A 134 1.43 2.22 -4.89
C GLU A 134 2.10 0.91 -4.40
N MET A 135 3.42 0.94 -4.18
CA MET A 135 4.21 -0.24 -3.77
C MET A 135 3.77 -0.82 -2.41
N HIS A 136 3.24 0.01 -1.51
CA HIS A 136 2.83 -0.41 -0.16
C HIS A 136 1.91 -1.65 -0.13
N MET A 137 1.21 -1.95 -1.22
CA MET A 137 0.31 -3.10 -1.33
C MET A 137 1.06 -4.44 -1.42
N ALA A 138 2.34 -4.46 -1.82
CA ALA A 138 3.12 -5.69 -2.02
C ALA A 138 4.57 -5.60 -1.53
N ALA A 139 4.88 -4.65 -0.67
CA ALA A 139 6.24 -4.37 -0.19
C ALA A 139 6.69 -5.23 1.00
N LYS A 140 5.87 -6.16 1.50
CA LYS A 140 6.30 -7.07 2.56
C LYS A 140 7.40 -8.01 2.07
N GLU A 141 8.39 -8.30 2.88
CA GLU A 141 9.56 -9.14 2.55
C GLU A 141 9.20 -10.48 1.88
N THR A 142 8.07 -11.06 2.26
CA THR A 142 7.57 -12.33 1.70
C THR A 142 6.70 -12.14 0.45
N GLN A 143 6.43 -10.91 0.05
CA GLN A 143 5.57 -10.62 -1.09
C GLN A 143 6.37 -10.56 -2.40
N THR A 144 5.64 -10.64 -3.50
CA THR A 144 6.16 -10.83 -4.84
C THR A 144 7.20 -9.79 -5.25
N ILE A 145 6.95 -8.50 -5.00
CA ILE A 145 7.89 -7.42 -5.40
C ILE A 145 9.22 -7.53 -4.66
N ALA A 146 9.20 -7.70 -3.33
CA ALA A 146 10.42 -7.81 -2.55
C ALA A 146 11.26 -9.05 -2.92
N LYS A 147 10.59 -10.17 -3.26
CA LYS A 147 11.27 -11.37 -3.78
C LYS A 147 11.92 -11.11 -5.14
N THR A 148 11.17 -10.51 -6.06
CA THR A 148 11.67 -10.19 -7.40
C THR A 148 12.85 -9.22 -7.34
N PHE A 149 12.80 -8.22 -6.45
CA PHE A 149 13.90 -7.29 -6.26
C PHE A 149 15.17 -8.01 -5.82
N ARG A 150 15.09 -8.92 -4.86
CA ARG A 150 16.24 -9.75 -4.46
C ARG A 150 16.74 -10.64 -5.59
N ASN A 151 15.84 -11.30 -6.32
CA ASN A 151 16.22 -12.16 -7.44
C ASN A 151 16.91 -11.38 -8.58
N CYS A 152 16.60 -10.08 -8.71
CA CYS A 152 17.18 -9.18 -9.70
C CYS A 152 18.36 -8.35 -9.15
N ASN A 153 18.80 -8.58 -7.91
CA ASN A 153 19.82 -7.81 -7.19
C ASN A 153 19.49 -6.29 -7.07
N LEU A 154 18.20 -5.93 -7.09
CA LEU A 154 17.75 -4.54 -6.93
C LEU A 154 17.78 -4.06 -5.47
N ASP A 155 18.14 -4.94 -4.55
CA ASP A 155 18.46 -4.64 -3.14
C ASP A 155 19.96 -4.38 -2.93
N SER A 156 20.79 -4.52 -3.98
CA SER A 156 22.21 -4.18 -3.97
C SER A 156 22.45 -2.79 -4.61
N PRO A 157 22.80 -1.77 -3.82
CA PRO A 157 23.08 -0.43 -4.34
C PRO A 157 24.23 -0.39 -5.36
N ASP A 158 25.26 -1.20 -5.14
CA ASP A 158 26.41 -1.23 -6.05
C ASP A 158 26.05 -1.86 -7.39
N PHE A 159 25.28 -2.96 -7.39
CA PHE A 159 24.76 -3.56 -8.62
C PHE A 159 23.88 -2.57 -9.40
N MET A 160 22.97 -1.86 -8.71
CA MET A 160 22.11 -0.87 -9.35
C MET A 160 22.94 0.28 -9.95
N PHE A 161 23.96 0.74 -9.23
CA PHE A 161 24.82 1.83 -9.70
C PHE A 161 25.61 1.42 -10.94
N GLU A 162 26.30 0.28 -10.91
CA GLU A 162 27.11 -0.27 -12.00
C GLU A 162 26.28 -0.51 -13.28
N ASN A 163 25.03 -0.95 -13.12
CA ASN A 163 24.12 -1.22 -14.25
C ASN A 163 23.23 -0.02 -14.62
N GLN A 164 23.43 1.13 -13.99
CA GLN A 164 22.62 2.34 -14.21
C GLN A 164 21.11 2.09 -14.03
N ILE A 165 20.74 1.33 -12.99
CA ILE A 165 19.35 1.06 -12.66
C ILE A 165 18.86 2.14 -11.70
N ARG A 166 17.72 2.74 -12.00
CA ARG A 166 17.09 3.79 -11.21
C ARG A 166 15.64 3.43 -10.90
N ILE A 167 15.19 3.72 -9.69
CA ILE A 167 13.83 3.45 -9.24
C ILE A 167 13.16 4.76 -8.84
N VAL A 168 11.96 4.98 -9.34
CA VAL A 168 11.10 6.10 -8.97
C VAL A 168 9.76 5.53 -8.48
N GLU A 169 9.48 5.68 -7.20
CA GLU A 169 8.23 5.24 -6.59
C GLU A 169 7.28 6.42 -6.41
N TYR A 170 6.01 6.18 -6.71
CA TYR A 170 4.91 7.11 -6.45
C TYR A 170 3.98 6.53 -5.39
N SER A 171 3.71 7.30 -4.34
CA SER A 171 2.74 6.94 -3.31
C SER A 171 2.02 8.16 -2.75
N ALA A 172 0.80 7.96 -2.28
CA ALA A 172 0.09 8.98 -1.51
C ALA A 172 0.34 8.86 0.00
N THR A 173 0.84 7.73 0.46
CA THR A 173 1.03 7.43 1.88
C THR A 173 2.43 6.86 2.15
N PRO A 174 2.99 7.08 3.36
CA PRO A 174 4.38 6.74 3.67
C PRO A 174 4.62 5.26 3.99
N ASP A 175 3.73 4.38 3.57
CA ASP A 175 3.79 2.99 3.97
C ASP A 175 5.04 2.28 3.50
N GLY A 176 5.66 1.64 4.46
CA GLY A 176 6.63 0.57 4.23
C GLY A 176 7.91 0.98 3.49
N THR A 177 7.78 1.78 2.48
CA THR A 177 8.85 2.19 1.56
C THR A 177 9.76 3.27 2.14
N LEU A 178 9.24 4.13 3.04
CA LEU A 178 10.12 5.04 3.80
C LEU A 178 11.15 4.30 4.64
N ARG A 179 10.84 3.10 5.11
CA ARG A 179 11.78 2.25 5.85
C ARG A 179 12.76 1.53 4.94
N ASP A 180 12.33 1.11 3.74
CA ASP A 180 13.22 0.50 2.75
C ASP A 180 14.31 1.47 2.29
N ARG A 181 14.02 2.77 2.36
CA ARG A 181 14.98 3.84 2.14
C ARG A 181 16.19 3.78 3.08
N LEU A 182 16.02 3.31 4.31
CA LEU A 182 17.11 3.18 5.28
C LEU A 182 18.23 2.25 4.77
N HIS A 183 17.91 1.27 3.91
CA HIS A 183 18.92 0.41 3.30
C HIS A 183 19.72 1.10 2.19
N LEU A 184 19.11 2.09 1.52
CA LEU A 184 19.77 2.85 0.45
C LEU A 184 20.43 4.13 0.97
N GLN A 185 20.20 4.49 2.23
CA GLN A 185 20.77 5.64 2.93
C GLN A 185 20.83 6.91 2.07
N GLU A 186 22.02 7.48 1.86
CA GLU A 186 22.24 8.69 1.09
C GLU A 186 21.91 8.54 -0.41
N ARG A 187 21.82 7.31 -0.93
CA ARG A 187 21.43 7.02 -2.32
C ARG A 187 19.92 7.03 -2.55
N SER A 188 19.15 7.57 -1.61
CA SER A 188 17.69 7.72 -1.74
C SER A 188 17.22 9.13 -1.41
N LYS A 189 16.17 9.59 -2.11
CA LYS A 189 15.54 10.91 -1.87
C LYS A 189 14.02 10.79 -1.76
N ILE A 190 13.42 11.69 -0.97
CA ILE A 190 11.97 11.94 -1.00
C ILE A 190 11.74 13.27 -1.70
N LEU A 191 10.75 13.30 -2.56
CA LEU A 191 10.26 14.50 -3.23
C LEU A 191 8.78 14.65 -2.97
N MET A 192 8.35 15.83 -2.56
CA MET A 192 6.94 16.16 -2.35
C MET A 192 6.39 16.78 -3.63
N ALA A 193 5.31 16.20 -4.16
CA ALA A 193 4.62 16.71 -5.33
C ALA A 193 3.44 17.57 -4.91
N GLU A 194 3.48 18.84 -5.27
CA GLU A 194 2.35 19.73 -5.07
C GLU A 194 1.25 19.45 -6.10
N PRO A 195 -0.02 19.37 -5.68
CA PRO A 195 -1.13 19.24 -6.62
C PRO A 195 -1.30 20.53 -7.44
N GLY A 196 -1.97 20.42 -8.58
CA GLY A 196 -2.28 21.57 -9.43
C GLY A 196 -3.39 22.45 -8.86
N GLN A 197 -3.57 23.62 -9.48
CA GLN A 197 -4.63 24.55 -9.10
C GLN A 197 -6.02 23.89 -9.19
N GLY A 198 -6.88 24.14 -8.21
CA GLY A 198 -8.23 23.57 -8.14
C GLY A 198 -8.29 22.14 -7.58
N TYR A 199 -7.19 21.60 -7.12
CA TYR A 199 -7.19 20.31 -6.42
C TYR A 199 -7.90 20.42 -5.07
N VAL A 200 -8.76 19.45 -4.78
CA VAL A 200 -9.43 19.28 -3.49
C VAL A 200 -8.94 17.96 -2.88
N GLY A 201 -8.12 18.08 -1.85
CA GLY A 201 -7.55 16.94 -1.12
C GLY A 201 -8.28 16.65 0.20
N PRO A 202 -7.75 15.70 1.00
CA PRO A 202 -8.30 15.39 2.31
C PRO A 202 -8.39 16.59 3.25
N PHE A 203 -7.41 17.48 3.19
CA PHE A 203 -7.33 18.68 4.05
C PHE A 203 -8.40 19.70 3.69
N GLN A 204 -8.55 20.00 2.39
CA GLN A 204 -9.58 20.91 1.89
C GLN A 204 -10.99 20.38 2.16
N LEU A 205 -11.19 19.06 2.07
CA LEU A 205 -12.47 18.42 2.44
C LEU A 205 -12.76 18.59 3.94
N LEU A 206 -11.77 18.44 4.79
CA LEU A 206 -11.90 18.63 6.23
C LEU A 206 -12.16 20.11 6.57
N ASP A 207 -11.38 21.02 6.00
CA ASP A 207 -11.43 22.45 6.31
C ASP A 207 -12.75 23.10 5.85
N ARG A 208 -13.37 22.62 4.76
CA ARG A 208 -14.70 23.08 4.31
C ARG A 208 -15.88 22.40 5.03
N GLY A 209 -15.60 21.51 6.02
CA GLY A 209 -16.65 20.84 6.79
C GLY A 209 -17.37 19.71 6.05
N SER A 210 -16.79 19.17 4.96
CA SER A 210 -17.34 18.05 4.22
C SER A 210 -17.00 16.67 4.84
N VAL A 211 -16.19 16.64 5.90
CA VAL A 211 -15.79 15.38 6.55
C VAL A 211 -16.47 15.22 7.89
N PHE A 212 -17.04 14.05 8.12
CA PHE A 212 -17.76 13.66 9.33
C PHE A 212 -17.15 12.40 9.94
N GLN A 213 -17.21 12.29 11.28
CA GLN A 213 -16.74 11.09 11.96
C GLN A 213 -17.66 9.90 11.66
N ALA A 214 -17.12 8.83 11.10
CA ALA A 214 -17.85 7.59 10.88
C ALA A 214 -18.24 6.91 12.20
N LYS A 215 -19.45 6.37 12.26
CA LYS A 215 -20.01 5.62 13.39
C LYS A 215 -20.30 4.16 12.98
N ASP A 216 -20.58 3.27 13.93
CA ASP A 216 -20.91 1.87 13.63
C ASP A 216 -22.35 1.75 13.11
N LEU A 217 -22.54 1.51 11.82
CA LEU A 217 -23.85 1.35 11.19
C LEU A 217 -24.57 0.04 11.56
N SER A 218 -23.96 -0.84 12.36
CA SER A 218 -24.69 -1.94 12.98
C SER A 218 -25.63 -1.46 14.10
N ASP A 219 -25.47 -0.21 14.55
CA ASP A 219 -26.42 0.49 15.43
C ASP A 219 -27.45 1.23 14.56
N LYS A 220 -28.72 0.93 14.75
CA LYS A 220 -29.85 1.50 14.02
C LYS A 220 -29.95 3.02 14.19
N SER A 221 -29.60 3.55 15.35
CA SER A 221 -29.63 5.00 15.60
C SER A 221 -28.66 5.76 14.70
N ASN A 222 -27.47 5.19 14.42
CA ASN A 222 -26.48 5.79 13.53
C ASN A 222 -26.94 5.75 12.06
N VAL A 223 -27.71 4.74 11.66
CA VAL A 223 -28.31 4.69 10.31
C VAL A 223 -29.40 5.75 10.16
N ALA A 224 -30.23 5.94 11.19
CA ALA A 224 -31.24 7.00 11.20
C ALA A 224 -30.63 8.40 11.17
N GLU A 225 -29.51 8.62 11.88
CA GLU A 225 -28.75 9.87 11.85
C GLU A 225 -28.16 10.15 10.45
N LEU A 226 -27.57 9.12 9.83
CA LEU A 226 -27.06 9.22 8.46
C LEU A 226 -28.18 9.56 7.47
N HIS A 227 -29.33 8.91 7.59
CA HIS A 227 -30.50 9.22 6.74
C HIS A 227 -30.97 10.66 6.94
N SER A 228 -31.10 11.12 8.19
CA SER A 228 -31.47 12.52 8.48
C SER A 228 -30.49 13.51 7.88
N HIS A 229 -29.18 13.21 7.96
CA HIS A 229 -28.14 14.01 7.32
C HIS A 229 -28.34 14.08 5.80
N ILE A 230 -28.58 12.93 5.15
CA ILE A 230 -28.82 12.88 3.70
C ILE A 230 -30.02 13.73 3.31
N MET A 231 -31.14 13.55 3.99
CA MET A 231 -32.40 14.27 3.68
C MET A 231 -32.29 15.78 3.92
N SER A 232 -31.43 16.21 4.84
CA SER A 232 -31.21 17.64 5.10
C SER A 232 -30.15 18.27 4.20
N SER A 233 -29.20 17.48 3.69
CA SER A 233 -28.05 18.00 2.93
C SER A 233 -28.25 17.98 1.42
N PHE A 234 -29.10 17.09 0.90
CA PHE A 234 -29.29 16.90 -0.54
C PHE A 234 -30.75 17.10 -0.94
N GLY A 235 -31.00 18.16 -1.71
CA GLY A 235 -32.34 18.44 -2.26
C GLY A 235 -32.73 17.56 -3.45
N GLU A 236 -31.75 16.98 -4.12
CA GLU A 236 -31.91 16.08 -5.26
C GLU A 236 -31.38 14.70 -4.96
N PRO A 237 -31.95 13.64 -5.57
CA PRO A 237 -31.46 12.27 -5.39
C PRO A 237 -29.97 12.11 -5.73
N LYS A 238 -29.24 11.42 -4.88
CA LYS A 238 -27.79 11.13 -5.01
C LYS A 238 -27.50 9.66 -4.75
N TYR A 239 -26.35 9.18 -5.22
CA TYR A 239 -25.78 7.91 -4.81
C TYR A 239 -25.00 8.07 -3.50
N HIS A 240 -25.15 7.11 -2.59
CA HIS A 240 -24.46 7.06 -1.30
C HIS A 240 -23.68 5.76 -1.21
N ILE A 241 -22.35 5.84 -1.23
CA ILE A 241 -21.47 4.67 -1.25
C ILE A 241 -21.10 4.29 0.18
N ILE A 242 -21.53 3.11 0.63
CA ILE A 242 -21.35 2.62 2.00
C ILE A 242 -20.42 1.41 2.00
N ARG A 243 -19.27 1.51 2.65
CA ARG A 243 -18.39 0.36 2.85
C ARG A 243 -18.87 -0.50 4.00
N VAL A 244 -19.21 -1.76 3.72
CA VAL A 244 -19.66 -2.72 4.71
C VAL A 244 -18.53 -3.61 5.22
N PHE A 245 -18.76 -4.25 6.38
CA PHE A 245 -17.81 -5.20 6.96
C PHE A 245 -17.75 -6.51 6.16
N THR A 246 -16.58 -7.16 6.18
CA THR A 246 -16.41 -8.54 5.65
C THR A 246 -17.04 -9.58 6.57
N GLN A 247 -17.18 -9.27 7.87
CA GLN A 247 -17.80 -10.17 8.85
C GLN A 247 -19.31 -10.31 8.58
N LYS A 248 -19.75 -11.56 8.34
CA LYS A 248 -21.12 -11.88 7.93
C LYS A 248 -22.18 -11.29 8.87
N LYS A 249 -22.06 -11.52 10.18
CA LYS A 249 -23.03 -11.00 11.17
C LYS A 249 -23.20 -9.48 11.15
N LYS A 250 -22.08 -8.73 11.08
CA LYS A 250 -22.15 -7.26 11.02
C LYS A 250 -22.73 -6.78 9.70
N LYS A 251 -22.38 -7.43 8.59
CA LYS A 251 -22.94 -7.11 7.26
C LYS A 251 -24.46 -7.31 7.27
N GLU A 252 -24.93 -8.44 7.76
CA GLU A 252 -26.36 -8.76 7.86
C GLU A 252 -27.10 -7.75 8.74
N GLN A 253 -26.53 -7.38 9.90
CA GLN A 253 -27.14 -6.36 10.76
C GLN A 253 -27.25 -5.00 10.09
N ILE A 254 -26.19 -4.56 9.38
CA ILE A 254 -26.23 -3.30 8.61
C ILE A 254 -27.31 -3.39 7.53
N SER A 255 -27.38 -4.48 6.76
CA SER A 255 -28.41 -4.67 5.74
C SER A 255 -29.81 -4.56 6.35
N LEU A 256 -30.07 -5.27 7.45
CA LEU A 256 -31.36 -5.20 8.16
C LEU A 256 -31.72 -3.77 8.60
N ASN A 257 -30.77 -3.02 9.15
CA ASN A 257 -31.00 -1.64 9.58
C ASN A 257 -31.38 -0.74 8.42
N PHE A 258 -30.77 -0.92 7.22
CA PHE A 258 -31.12 -0.17 6.02
C PHE A 258 -32.43 -0.68 5.40
N ASP A 259 -32.72 -1.98 5.41
CA ASP A 259 -33.98 -2.53 4.92
C ASP A 259 -35.18 -2.01 5.73
N GLU A 260 -35.04 -1.92 7.06
CA GLU A 260 -36.06 -1.32 7.93
C GLU A 260 -36.24 0.17 7.62
N LEU A 261 -35.17 0.90 7.35
CA LEU A 261 -35.23 2.29 6.95
C LEU A 261 -35.88 2.44 5.56
N ALA A 262 -35.61 1.53 4.62
CA ALA A 262 -36.20 1.51 3.27
C ALA A 262 -37.70 1.32 3.29
N CYS A 263 -38.24 0.59 4.29
CA CYS A 263 -39.69 0.45 4.47
C CYS A 263 -40.38 1.77 4.88
N ILE A 264 -39.63 2.72 5.42
CA ILE A 264 -40.14 4.01 5.91
C ILE A 264 -39.83 5.13 4.92
N GLY A 265 -38.77 5.01 4.14
CA GLY A 265 -38.23 6.04 3.25
C GLY A 265 -38.27 5.67 1.76
N ASP A 266 -38.15 6.69 0.91
CA ASP A 266 -38.18 6.56 -0.54
C ASP A 266 -36.76 6.52 -1.12
N PHE A 267 -36.03 5.40 -0.91
CA PHE A 267 -34.70 5.20 -1.47
C PHE A 267 -34.48 3.75 -1.92
N ASP A 268 -33.50 3.58 -2.81
CA ASP A 268 -33.09 2.29 -3.38
C ASP A 268 -31.81 1.79 -2.74
N THR A 269 -31.58 0.46 -2.78
CA THR A 269 -30.34 -0.17 -2.36
C THR A 269 -29.74 -1.01 -3.48
N ARG A 270 -28.42 -0.94 -3.66
CA ARG A 270 -27.67 -1.71 -4.66
C ARG A 270 -26.36 -2.23 -4.05
N THR A 271 -25.75 -3.22 -4.69
CA THR A 271 -24.48 -3.80 -4.24
C THR A 271 -23.42 -3.75 -5.34
N TYR A 272 -22.19 -3.37 -4.95
CA TYR A 272 -21.01 -3.42 -5.81
C TYR A 272 -19.92 -4.24 -5.14
N GLN A 273 -19.72 -5.45 -5.62
CA GLN A 273 -18.74 -6.41 -5.10
C GLN A 273 -18.21 -7.30 -6.22
N GLN A 274 -17.08 -7.95 -5.99
CA GLN A 274 -16.39 -8.73 -7.02
C GLN A 274 -17.20 -9.93 -7.53
N LYS A 275 -18.03 -10.53 -6.67
CA LYS A 275 -18.93 -11.64 -7.00
C LYS A 275 -20.32 -11.33 -6.47
N ASP A 276 -21.34 -11.72 -7.21
CA ASP A 276 -22.75 -11.58 -6.82
C ASP A 276 -23.21 -10.12 -6.56
N GLY A 277 -22.53 -9.12 -7.17
CA GLY A 277 -22.97 -7.73 -7.17
C GLY A 277 -23.95 -7.47 -8.32
N ASP A 278 -24.91 -6.59 -8.08
CA ASP A 278 -25.90 -6.14 -9.10
C ASP A 278 -25.39 -4.99 -9.98
N ILE A 279 -24.20 -4.45 -9.66
CA ILE A 279 -23.53 -3.42 -10.45
C ILE A 279 -22.28 -4.02 -11.12
N GLY A 280 -22.25 -4.05 -12.45
CA GLY A 280 -21.08 -4.46 -13.23
C GLY A 280 -20.07 -3.30 -13.40
N ASP A 281 -20.51 -2.18 -13.97
CA ASP A 281 -19.71 -0.97 -14.10
C ASP A 281 -20.26 0.14 -13.20
N LEU A 282 -19.53 0.46 -12.14
CA LEU A 282 -19.93 1.48 -11.18
C LEU A 282 -19.91 2.88 -11.81
N ASN A 283 -18.95 3.21 -12.67
CA ASN A 283 -18.89 4.54 -13.29
C ASN A 283 -20.01 4.76 -14.29
N ALA A 284 -20.44 3.73 -15.01
CA ALA A 284 -21.61 3.81 -15.87
C ALA A 284 -22.88 4.14 -15.05
N VAL A 285 -23.05 3.53 -13.88
CA VAL A 285 -24.15 3.84 -12.96
C VAL A 285 -24.04 5.27 -12.42
N LEU A 286 -22.87 5.67 -11.91
CA LEU A 286 -22.65 6.99 -11.32
C LEU A 286 -22.77 8.15 -12.33
N SER A 287 -22.63 7.88 -13.62
CA SER A 287 -22.75 8.89 -14.69
C SER A 287 -24.19 9.35 -14.92
N VAL A 288 -25.17 8.59 -14.47
CA VAL A 288 -26.60 8.90 -14.65
C VAL A 288 -27.18 9.28 -13.29
N PRO A 289 -27.88 10.44 -13.16
CA PRO A 289 -28.52 10.79 -11.91
C PRO A 289 -29.52 9.72 -11.46
N PRO A 290 -29.57 9.34 -10.19
CA PRO A 290 -30.57 8.39 -9.70
C PRO A 290 -31.94 9.05 -9.60
N THR A 291 -33.02 8.27 -9.76
CA THR A 291 -34.39 8.75 -9.59
C THR A 291 -34.81 8.88 -8.13
N ARG A 292 -34.11 8.18 -7.24
CA ARG A 292 -34.26 8.21 -5.79
C ARG A 292 -32.88 8.19 -5.13
N HIS A 293 -32.77 8.63 -3.90
CA HIS A 293 -31.56 8.41 -3.13
C HIS A 293 -31.20 6.92 -3.15
N THR A 294 -29.98 6.57 -3.56
CA THR A 294 -29.61 5.17 -3.78
C THR A 294 -28.37 4.83 -2.95
N PHE A 295 -28.49 3.89 -2.01
CA PHE A 295 -27.36 3.37 -1.27
C PHE A 295 -26.67 2.26 -2.06
N ILE A 296 -25.35 2.41 -2.28
CA ILE A 296 -24.50 1.42 -2.93
C ILE A 296 -23.60 0.80 -1.88
N PHE A 297 -23.89 -0.45 -1.50
CA PHE A 297 -23.05 -1.19 -0.56
C PHE A 297 -21.86 -1.79 -1.28
N ILE A 298 -20.64 -1.48 -0.78
CA ILE A 298 -19.41 -2.02 -1.32
C ILE A 298 -18.72 -2.95 -0.31
N LYS A 299 -18.17 -4.05 -0.83
CA LYS A 299 -17.38 -4.99 -0.06
C LYS A 299 -16.06 -5.23 -0.77
N ASP A 300 -14.94 -4.97 -0.08
CA ASP A 300 -13.59 -5.20 -0.59
C ASP A 300 -13.22 -4.51 -1.92
N MET A 301 -14.05 -3.58 -2.37
CA MET A 301 -13.87 -2.77 -3.58
C MET A 301 -13.41 -1.35 -3.24
N LEU A 302 -12.93 -0.59 -4.22
CA LEU A 302 -12.53 0.83 -4.08
C LEU A 302 -11.47 1.08 -3.00
N ARG A 303 -10.49 0.19 -2.88
CA ARG A 303 -9.38 0.33 -1.92
C ARG A 303 -8.30 1.29 -2.42
N CYS A 304 -8.06 1.30 -3.74
CA CYS A 304 -7.07 2.16 -4.41
C CYS A 304 -7.29 2.15 -5.92
N ALA A 305 -6.61 3.05 -6.63
CA ALA A 305 -6.45 3.17 -8.08
C ALA A 305 -7.69 3.56 -8.91
N LYS A 306 -8.91 3.08 -8.61
CA LYS A 306 -10.09 3.39 -9.45
C LYS A 306 -10.55 4.85 -9.26
N THR A 307 -10.65 5.58 -10.35
CA THR A 307 -11.28 6.93 -10.38
C THR A 307 -12.80 6.77 -10.45
N LEU A 308 -13.55 7.57 -9.70
CA LEU A 308 -15.01 7.59 -9.73
C LEU A 308 -15.53 8.84 -10.43
N VAL A 309 -16.64 8.70 -11.13
CA VAL A 309 -17.49 9.81 -11.55
C VAL A 309 -18.21 10.33 -10.31
N LYS A 310 -17.92 11.57 -9.89
CA LYS A 310 -18.34 12.11 -8.58
C LYS A 310 -19.63 12.94 -8.60
N THR A 311 -20.04 13.42 -9.76
CA THR A 311 -21.13 14.39 -9.93
C THR A 311 -22.42 14.01 -9.21
N ASN A 312 -22.78 12.73 -9.22
CA ASN A 312 -24.01 12.23 -8.63
C ASN A 312 -23.80 11.53 -7.28
N ILE A 313 -22.61 11.65 -6.67
CA ILE A 313 -22.32 11.10 -5.34
C ILE A 313 -22.66 12.16 -4.28
N GLY A 314 -23.46 11.81 -3.28
CA GLY A 314 -23.74 12.65 -2.12
C GLY A 314 -22.91 12.26 -0.91
N VAL A 315 -22.99 11.00 -0.48
CA VAL A 315 -22.26 10.50 0.68
C VAL A 315 -21.32 9.39 0.30
N VAL A 316 -20.11 9.41 0.86
CA VAL A 316 -19.27 8.22 0.97
C VAL A 316 -19.03 7.92 2.45
N TYR A 317 -19.19 6.65 2.84
CA TYR A 317 -19.14 6.22 4.22
C TYR A 317 -18.14 5.08 4.38
N GLU A 318 -17.04 5.35 5.08
CA GLU A 318 -16.06 4.32 5.43
C GLU A 318 -16.50 3.59 6.70
N ARG A 319 -16.30 2.29 6.76
CA ARG A 319 -16.64 1.50 7.95
C ARG A 319 -15.82 1.89 9.16
N LEU A 320 -16.43 1.96 10.33
CA LEU A 320 -15.71 2.12 11.59
C LEU A 320 -14.98 0.81 11.94
N ALA A 321 -13.65 0.81 11.86
CA ALA A 321 -12.81 -0.32 12.24
C ALA A 321 -12.28 -0.18 13.67
N LYS A 322 -12.20 -1.29 14.42
CA LYS A 322 -11.59 -1.30 15.78
C LYS A 322 -10.11 -0.96 15.76
N SER A 323 -9.40 -1.40 14.72
CA SER A 323 -8.02 -1.05 14.44
C SER A 323 -8.00 -0.21 13.18
N VAL A 324 -7.62 1.04 13.34
CA VAL A 324 -7.54 2.00 12.24
C VAL A 324 -6.32 1.69 11.38
N ASN A 325 -6.51 1.65 10.07
CA ASN A 325 -5.43 1.62 9.08
C ASN A 325 -5.47 2.94 8.32
N ASP A 326 -4.56 3.84 8.66
CA ASP A 326 -4.53 5.20 8.13
C ASP A 326 -4.37 5.22 6.61
N THR A 327 -3.50 4.37 6.05
CA THR A 327 -3.34 4.23 4.61
C THR A 327 -4.62 3.80 3.90
N ALA A 328 -5.31 2.80 4.46
CA ALA A 328 -6.56 2.33 3.86
C ALA A 328 -7.67 3.39 3.90
N ILE A 329 -7.64 4.30 4.87
CA ILE A 329 -8.58 5.42 4.95
C ILE A 329 -8.23 6.49 3.92
N ILE A 330 -6.97 6.96 3.89
CA ILE A 330 -6.55 8.01 2.97
C ILE A 330 -6.69 7.56 1.51
N GLN A 331 -6.31 6.35 1.19
CA GLN A 331 -6.37 5.82 -0.17
C GLN A 331 -7.71 5.15 -0.52
N GLY A 332 -8.57 4.91 0.46
CA GLY A 332 -9.86 4.28 0.29
C GLY A 332 -10.93 5.19 -0.28
N LEU A 333 -12.11 5.22 0.34
CA LEU A 333 -13.24 6.03 -0.12
C LEU A 333 -12.95 7.53 -0.04
N LEU A 334 -12.27 7.99 1.00
CA LEU A 334 -11.83 9.39 1.11
C LEU A 334 -11.00 9.77 -0.12
N GLY A 335 -9.96 8.99 -0.44
CA GLY A 335 -9.11 9.25 -1.60
C GLY A 335 -9.84 9.17 -2.95
N ARG A 336 -11.00 8.52 -3.03
CA ARG A 336 -11.86 8.55 -4.24
C ARG A 336 -12.59 9.87 -4.38
N MET A 337 -12.77 10.61 -3.29
CA MET A 337 -13.46 11.90 -3.25
C MET A 337 -12.52 13.11 -3.31
N THR A 338 -11.24 12.88 -3.58
CA THR A 338 -10.26 13.93 -3.85
C THR A 338 -10.10 14.17 -5.37
N GLY A 339 -9.37 15.20 -5.77
CA GLY A 339 -9.07 15.52 -7.17
C GLY A 339 -9.57 16.88 -7.61
N TYR A 340 -9.81 17.05 -8.92
CA TYR A 340 -10.15 18.34 -9.53
C TYR A 340 -11.64 18.49 -9.86
N ASP A 341 -12.43 17.43 -9.74
CA ASP A 341 -13.84 17.33 -10.09
C ASP A 341 -14.71 16.99 -8.87
N VAL A 342 -14.35 17.51 -7.71
CA VAL A 342 -15.02 17.22 -6.45
C VAL A 342 -16.22 18.14 -6.27
N PRO A 343 -17.46 17.60 -6.15
CA PRO A 343 -18.65 18.40 -5.87
C PRO A 343 -18.53 19.13 -4.51
N ASP A 344 -19.12 20.33 -4.43
CA ASP A 344 -19.10 21.09 -3.18
C ASP A 344 -20.04 20.51 -2.10
N ASP A 345 -21.09 19.82 -2.53
CA ASP A 345 -22.14 19.24 -1.68
C ASP A 345 -21.83 17.82 -1.18
N ILE A 346 -20.62 17.32 -1.38
CA ILE A 346 -20.27 15.96 -0.93
C ILE A 346 -20.06 15.86 0.59
N SER A 347 -20.47 14.74 1.18
CA SER A 347 -20.23 14.38 2.57
C SER A 347 -19.41 13.10 2.69
N VAL A 348 -18.31 13.15 3.41
CA VAL A 348 -17.37 12.03 3.61
C VAL A 348 -17.36 11.60 5.07
N PHE A 349 -17.92 10.44 5.37
CA PHE A 349 -17.89 9.86 6.72
C PHE A 349 -16.68 8.92 6.83
N THR A 350 -15.72 9.30 7.67
CA THR A 350 -14.46 8.56 7.84
C THR A 350 -13.86 8.79 9.23
N ASN A 351 -12.60 8.36 9.45
CA ASN A 351 -11.88 8.66 10.68
C ASN A 351 -11.16 10.00 10.55
N ILE A 352 -11.61 11.01 11.28
CA ILE A 352 -11.06 12.38 11.25
C ILE A 352 -9.62 12.41 11.75
N GLU A 353 -9.30 11.68 12.83
CA GLU A 353 -7.93 11.63 13.36
C GLU A 353 -6.90 11.16 12.31
N THR A 354 -7.30 10.27 11.39
CA THR A 354 -6.42 9.83 10.31
C THR A 354 -6.04 10.99 9.39
N ILE A 355 -7.00 11.87 9.07
CA ILE A 355 -6.73 13.04 8.22
C ILE A 355 -5.82 14.03 8.95
N GLU A 356 -6.03 14.22 10.24
CA GLU A 356 -5.17 15.07 11.06
C GLU A 356 -3.74 14.52 11.17
N ARG A 357 -3.56 13.20 11.35
CA ARG A 357 -2.24 12.56 11.30
C ARG A 357 -1.59 12.69 9.93
N TYR A 358 -2.38 12.59 8.86
CA TYR A 358 -1.89 12.77 7.49
C TYR A 358 -1.42 14.20 7.26
N ARG A 359 -2.15 15.21 7.78
CA ARG A 359 -1.72 16.61 7.76
C ARG A 359 -0.40 16.81 8.50
N GLN A 360 -0.26 16.23 9.70
CA GLN A 360 0.99 16.29 10.45
C GLN A 360 2.17 15.66 9.70
N LEU A 361 1.96 14.59 8.94
CA LEU A 361 3.01 14.02 8.10
C LEU A 361 3.46 14.99 7.01
N TRP A 362 2.52 15.67 6.33
CA TRP A 362 2.84 16.69 5.34
C TRP A 362 3.58 17.87 5.97
N ASP A 363 3.17 18.33 7.13
CA ASP A 363 3.78 19.45 7.85
C ASP A 363 5.19 19.11 8.38
N THR A 364 5.52 17.84 8.51
CA THR A 364 6.83 17.34 8.99
C THR A 364 7.68 16.70 7.89
N ASP A 365 7.39 16.96 6.61
CA ASP A 365 8.08 16.35 5.48
C ASP A 365 8.12 14.80 5.56
N PHE A 366 7.02 14.21 6.03
CA PHE A 366 6.87 12.77 6.26
C PHE A 366 7.87 12.17 7.25
N ASP A 367 8.20 12.91 8.29
CA ASP A 367 8.98 12.39 9.41
C ASP A 367 8.13 11.40 10.25
N ILE A 368 8.28 10.11 9.94
CA ILE A 368 7.54 9.02 10.59
C ILE A 368 7.95 8.78 12.05
N GLU A 369 9.03 9.39 12.53
CA GLU A 369 9.41 9.33 13.94
C GLU A 369 8.58 10.31 14.78
N LYS A 370 8.17 11.41 14.16
CA LYS A 370 7.33 12.45 14.82
C LYS A 370 5.84 12.13 14.80
N VAL A 371 5.37 11.38 13.79
CA VAL A 371 3.95 11.10 13.59
C VAL A 371 3.67 9.61 13.65
N ARG A 372 2.82 9.18 14.59
CA ARG A 372 2.40 7.79 14.69
C ARG A 372 1.43 7.44 13.56
N TRP A 373 1.95 6.84 12.49
CA TRP A 373 1.16 6.34 11.37
C TRP A 373 0.75 4.88 11.57
N ASN A 374 -0.55 4.59 11.56
CA ASN A 374 -1.07 3.24 11.76
C ASN A 374 -1.31 2.59 10.41
N SER A 375 -0.42 1.72 9.96
CA SER A 375 -0.65 0.91 8.77
C SER A 375 -0.41 -0.57 9.04
N ASN A 376 -1.09 -1.43 8.29
CA ASN A 376 -0.89 -2.88 8.39
C ASN A 376 0.48 -3.33 7.88
N THR A 377 1.14 -2.50 7.08
CA THR A 377 2.48 -2.73 6.58
C THR A 377 3.54 -2.44 7.63
N SER A 378 3.35 -1.40 8.45
CA SER A 378 4.28 -1.06 9.52
C SER A 378 4.34 -2.11 10.64
N ASN A 379 3.25 -2.83 10.88
CA ASN A 379 3.14 -3.83 11.96
C ASN A 379 3.59 -5.24 11.56
N THR A 380 3.91 -5.49 10.29
CA THR A 380 4.19 -6.84 9.78
C THR A 380 5.52 -6.98 9.06
N ARG A 381 6.32 -5.94 9.00
CA ARG A 381 7.73 -6.05 8.64
C ARG A 381 8.50 -6.58 9.84
N THR A 382 8.45 -7.87 10.02
CA THR A 382 9.61 -8.60 10.50
C THR A 382 10.60 -8.56 9.34
N TYR A 383 11.42 -7.52 9.26
CA TYR A 383 12.69 -7.69 8.60
C TYR A 383 13.32 -8.96 9.14
N ALA A 384 13.96 -9.71 8.28
CA ALA A 384 14.81 -10.77 8.72
C ALA A 384 15.62 -10.23 9.91
N THR A 385 15.48 -10.82 10.95
CA THR A 385 15.87 -10.78 12.32
C THR A 385 17.09 -9.99 12.76
N ASP A 386 18.03 -9.66 11.89
CA ASP A 386 19.12 -8.75 12.24
C ASP A 386 18.62 -7.30 12.40
N ALA A 387 17.68 -6.87 11.57
CA ALA A 387 17.00 -5.58 11.69
C ALA A 387 16.00 -5.54 12.87
N TRP A 388 15.43 -6.69 13.30
CA TRP A 388 14.49 -6.68 14.43
C TRP A 388 15.18 -6.32 15.75
N CYS A 389 16.43 -6.67 15.91
CA CYS A 389 17.24 -6.24 17.06
C CYS A 389 17.69 -4.79 16.97
N GLU A 390 17.89 -4.25 15.75
CA GLU A 390 18.29 -2.86 15.51
C GLU A 390 17.09 -1.90 15.47
N GLU A 391 15.95 -2.26 14.85
CA GLU A 391 14.74 -1.42 14.80
C GLU A 391 14.06 -1.26 16.17
N THR A 392 14.12 -2.27 17.05
CA THR A 392 13.64 -2.11 18.43
C THR A 392 14.49 -1.11 19.20
N ALA A 393 15.73 -0.91 18.82
CA ALA A 393 16.61 0.09 19.41
C ALA A 393 16.35 1.52 18.87
N LEU A 394 15.93 1.64 17.61
CA LEU A 394 15.76 2.95 16.93
C LEU A 394 14.35 3.53 17.02
N GLY A 395 13.30 2.72 17.02
CA GLY A 395 11.94 3.22 16.84
C GLY A 395 11.02 3.25 18.05
N THR A 396 11.37 2.62 19.18
CA THR A 396 10.45 2.49 20.32
C THR A 396 11.05 2.78 21.69
N GLY A 397 12.31 3.17 21.78
CA GLY A 397 13.01 3.34 23.06
C GLY A 397 13.10 2.05 23.88
N ARG A 398 12.97 0.88 23.26
CA ARG A 398 13.11 -0.43 23.90
C ARG A 398 14.55 -0.89 23.81
N GLU A 399 15.06 -1.35 24.94
CA GLU A 399 16.40 -1.91 25.06
C GLU A 399 16.63 -3.06 24.07
N ARG A 400 17.87 -3.20 23.62
CA ARG A 400 18.36 -4.26 22.73
C ARG A 400 18.10 -5.61 23.38
N LEU A 401 17.20 -6.42 22.83
CA LEU A 401 16.86 -7.72 23.38
C LEU A 401 17.97 -8.73 23.04
N ASP A 402 18.71 -9.17 24.04
CA ASP A 402 19.73 -10.18 23.85
C ASP A 402 19.09 -11.58 23.82
N VAL A 403 19.11 -12.20 22.62
CA VAL A 403 18.50 -13.49 22.34
C VAL A 403 19.56 -14.58 22.30
N SER A 404 19.37 -15.61 23.12
CA SER A 404 20.16 -16.83 23.07
C SER A 404 19.38 -18.00 22.48
N TYR A 405 20.08 -19.04 22.07
CA TYR A 405 19.46 -20.23 21.49
C TYR A 405 20.19 -21.53 21.88
N LYS A 406 19.46 -22.65 21.74
CA LYS A 406 20.03 -24.00 21.83
C LYS A 406 19.39 -24.91 20.79
N LEU A 407 20.21 -25.74 20.15
CA LEU A 407 19.82 -26.71 19.15
C LEU A 407 19.64 -28.09 19.75
N PHE A 408 18.60 -28.82 19.30
CA PHE A 408 18.33 -30.20 19.70
C PHE A 408 17.95 -30.99 18.44
N THR A 409 18.50 -32.21 18.33
CA THR A 409 18.12 -33.15 17.28
C THR A 409 16.70 -33.70 17.50
N GLU A 410 16.11 -34.31 16.49
CA GLU A 410 14.78 -34.91 16.61
C GLU A 410 14.72 -35.97 17.72
N ASN A 411 15.80 -36.72 17.90
CA ASN A 411 15.92 -37.78 18.94
C ASN A 411 15.98 -37.19 20.36
N GLU A 412 16.40 -35.95 20.51
CA GLU A 412 16.51 -35.26 21.80
C GLU A 412 15.25 -34.52 22.22
N ARG A 413 14.25 -34.44 21.31
CA ARG A 413 13.04 -33.65 21.54
C ARG A 413 12.26 -34.09 22.79
N ASP A 414 12.04 -35.36 22.96
CA ASP A 414 11.19 -35.92 24.03
C ASP A 414 11.97 -36.14 25.34
N SER A 415 13.25 -35.85 25.39
CA SER A 415 14.11 -35.98 26.55
C SER A 415 14.83 -34.67 26.87
N ALA A 416 16.01 -34.46 26.25
CA ALA A 416 16.89 -33.34 26.54
C ALA A 416 16.26 -31.97 26.31
N LEU A 417 15.47 -31.78 25.22
CA LEU A 417 14.78 -30.52 24.96
C LEU A 417 13.72 -30.22 26.03
N ILE A 418 12.88 -31.22 26.38
CA ILE A 418 11.85 -31.05 27.41
C ILE A 418 12.47 -30.79 28.78
N GLU A 419 13.55 -31.50 29.12
CA GLU A 419 14.28 -31.27 30.37
C GLU A 419 14.87 -29.87 30.42
N PHE A 420 15.55 -29.43 29.36
CA PHE A 420 16.11 -28.08 29.23
C PHE A 420 15.04 -27.00 29.40
N THR A 421 13.93 -27.08 28.67
CA THR A 421 12.89 -26.07 28.73
C THR A 421 12.19 -26.04 30.08
N ARG A 422 12.00 -27.21 30.72
CA ARG A 422 11.43 -27.29 32.06
C ARG A 422 12.37 -26.67 33.10
N ARG A 423 13.64 -27.01 33.04
CA ARG A 423 14.65 -26.59 34.03
C ARG A 423 14.99 -25.11 33.95
N TYR A 424 15.25 -24.60 32.73
CA TYR A 424 15.80 -23.27 32.55
C TYR A 424 14.76 -22.24 32.08
N LEU A 425 13.69 -22.66 31.35
CA LEU A 425 12.69 -21.76 30.84
C LEU A 425 11.32 -21.89 31.56
N GLY A 426 11.27 -22.72 32.62
CA GLY A 426 10.06 -22.91 33.44
C GLY A 426 8.83 -23.38 32.63
N TRP A 427 9.05 -24.19 31.60
CA TRP A 427 7.97 -24.53 30.67
C TRP A 427 8.18 -25.91 30.03
N VAL A 428 7.04 -26.60 29.76
CA VAL A 428 7.02 -27.86 29.03
C VAL A 428 6.24 -27.67 27.73
N PRO A 429 6.90 -27.80 26.56
CA PRO A 429 6.21 -27.62 25.28
C PRO A 429 5.22 -28.75 25.04
N LYS A 430 3.98 -28.39 24.72
CA LYS A 430 2.91 -29.35 24.37
C LYS A 430 2.81 -29.50 22.86
N LYS A 431 2.76 -30.75 22.36
CA LYS A 431 2.51 -31.05 20.94
C LYS A 431 1.11 -30.56 20.57
N GLY A 432 1.00 -29.68 19.58
CA GLY A 432 -0.31 -29.23 19.03
C GLY A 432 -0.94 -28.01 19.71
N SER A 433 -0.37 -27.40 20.74
CA SER A 433 -0.87 -26.12 21.27
C SER A 433 -0.29 -24.95 20.46
N GLY A 434 -1.10 -24.40 19.58
CA GLY A 434 -0.80 -23.57 18.41
C GLY A 434 -0.02 -22.27 18.57
N THR A 435 0.52 -21.90 19.73
CA THR A 435 1.21 -20.61 19.89
C THR A 435 2.71 -20.69 20.10
N ASP A 436 3.22 -21.80 20.66
CA ASP A 436 4.61 -21.87 21.11
C ASP A 436 5.51 -22.80 20.27
N ILE A 437 4.95 -23.69 19.46
CA ILE A 437 5.70 -24.57 18.58
C ILE A 437 5.26 -24.36 17.14
N LYS A 438 6.17 -23.94 16.28
CA LYS A 438 5.93 -23.76 14.85
C LYS A 438 6.97 -24.55 14.04
N GLU A 439 6.49 -25.43 13.16
CA GLU A 439 7.37 -26.06 12.17
C GLU A 439 7.59 -25.10 10.99
N LEU A 440 8.85 -24.82 10.70
CA LEU A 440 9.26 -23.95 9.60
C LEU A 440 9.88 -24.82 8.49
N LYS A 441 9.05 -25.43 7.68
CA LYS A 441 9.44 -26.43 6.66
C LYS A 441 10.40 -25.91 5.58
N ASN A 442 10.46 -24.61 5.36
CA ASN A 442 11.27 -23.98 4.31
C ASN A 442 12.55 -23.33 4.85
N TYR A 443 12.88 -23.50 6.10
CA TYR A 443 14.03 -22.85 6.74
C TYR A 443 14.87 -23.88 7.51
N THR A 444 16.17 -23.83 7.31
CA THR A 444 17.13 -24.61 8.09
C THR A 444 17.25 -24.07 9.51
N SER A 445 17.76 -24.88 10.43
CA SER A 445 18.01 -24.45 11.82
C SER A 445 18.94 -23.25 11.88
N HIS A 446 19.96 -23.19 11.00
CA HIS A 446 20.88 -22.07 10.90
C HIS A 446 20.16 -20.76 10.50
N GLU A 447 19.28 -20.81 9.52
CA GLU A 447 18.46 -19.66 9.11
C GLU A 447 17.48 -19.22 10.21
N ILE A 448 16.92 -20.18 10.97
CA ILE A 448 16.06 -19.89 12.11
C ILE A 448 16.83 -19.15 13.21
N VAL A 449 18.04 -19.61 13.52
CA VAL A 449 18.91 -18.99 14.52
C VAL A 449 19.32 -17.59 14.07
N ASN A 450 19.80 -17.43 12.86
CA ASN A 450 20.21 -16.14 12.31
C ASN A 450 19.04 -15.14 12.27
N ARG A 451 17.83 -15.63 12.01
CA ARG A 451 16.63 -14.82 12.02
C ARG A 451 16.02 -14.60 13.40
N LYS A 452 16.51 -15.22 14.48
CA LYS A 452 15.98 -15.13 15.85
C LYS A 452 14.45 -15.20 15.90
N TRP A 453 13.87 -16.11 15.17
CA TRP A 453 12.51 -16.17 14.66
C TRP A 453 11.43 -16.03 15.73
N GLY A 454 10.75 -14.87 15.75
CA GLY A 454 9.45 -14.66 16.37
C GLY A 454 9.35 -15.00 17.87
N ILE A 455 10.27 -14.51 18.70
CA ILE A 455 10.13 -14.65 20.16
C ILE A 455 8.88 -13.87 20.61
N ASN A 456 8.02 -14.53 21.35
CA ASN A 456 6.84 -13.92 21.88
C ASN A 456 7.21 -13.03 23.07
N HIS A 457 6.90 -11.74 23.02
CA HIS A 457 7.17 -10.76 24.08
C HIS A 457 6.54 -11.10 25.44
N LYS A 458 5.43 -11.83 25.44
CA LYS A 458 4.78 -12.26 26.70
C LYS A 458 5.48 -13.46 27.33
N THR A 459 5.86 -14.45 26.51
CA THR A 459 6.49 -15.68 26.98
C THR A 459 8.01 -15.60 27.00
N LYS A 460 8.61 -14.61 26.29
CA LYS A 460 10.07 -14.36 26.19
C LYS A 460 10.89 -15.55 25.69
N ARG A 461 10.23 -16.53 25.06
CA ARG A 461 10.80 -17.77 24.56
C ARG A 461 10.04 -18.31 23.36
N ARG A 462 10.67 -19.18 22.56
CA ARG A 462 10.04 -19.90 21.46
C ARG A 462 10.75 -21.19 21.11
N ILE A 463 9.99 -22.16 20.59
CA ILE A 463 10.52 -23.37 19.96
C ILE A 463 10.05 -23.42 18.52
N THR A 464 10.96 -23.73 17.62
CA THR A 464 10.71 -23.95 16.20
C THR A 464 11.45 -25.19 15.71
N ARG A 465 10.95 -25.83 14.66
CA ARG A 465 11.59 -26.95 13.99
C ARG A 465 11.97 -26.55 12.58
N GLY A 466 13.22 -26.72 12.22
CA GLY A 466 13.74 -26.46 10.88
C GLY A 466 13.49 -27.60 9.89
N SER A 467 13.71 -27.31 8.61
CA SER A 467 13.62 -28.28 7.51
C SER A 467 14.67 -29.39 7.59
N ASP A 468 15.74 -29.17 8.31
CA ASP A 468 16.84 -30.11 8.60
C ASP A 468 16.55 -31.02 9.82
N ASN A 469 15.30 -31.03 10.31
CA ASN A 469 14.84 -31.81 11.46
C ASN A 469 15.54 -31.48 12.78
N VAL A 470 16.08 -30.27 12.92
CA VAL A 470 16.66 -29.78 14.15
C VAL A 470 15.68 -28.84 14.84
N TRP A 471 15.52 -29.00 16.14
CA TRP A 471 14.70 -28.14 16.98
C TRP A 471 15.53 -26.97 17.50
N VAL A 472 15.01 -25.77 17.37
CA VAL A 472 15.62 -24.53 17.86
C VAL A 472 14.80 -24.00 19.01
N VAL A 473 15.42 -23.88 20.18
CA VAL A 473 14.86 -23.20 21.35
C VAL A 473 15.50 -21.82 21.44
N LEU A 474 14.71 -20.77 21.41
CA LEU A 474 15.12 -19.37 21.49
C LEU A 474 14.57 -18.76 22.78
N TRP A 475 15.36 -17.92 23.46
CA TRP A 475 14.91 -17.17 24.64
C TRP A 475 15.65 -15.84 24.79
N LEU A 476 15.02 -14.90 25.53
CA LEU A 476 15.68 -13.65 25.90
C LEU A 476 16.60 -13.91 27.11
N LYS A 477 17.88 -13.55 26.99
CA LYS A 477 18.88 -13.78 28.05
C LYS A 477 18.49 -13.11 29.38
N GLU A 478 17.96 -11.88 29.30
CA GLU A 478 17.48 -11.13 30.46
C GLU A 478 16.34 -11.78 31.24
N ALA A 479 15.62 -12.70 30.61
CA ALA A 479 14.39 -13.29 31.14
C ALA A 479 14.62 -14.68 31.79
N PHE A 480 15.73 -15.30 31.49
CA PHE A 480 16.01 -16.68 31.91
C PHE A 480 17.49 -16.86 32.25
N ASP A 481 17.76 -17.40 33.43
CA ASP A 481 19.12 -17.77 33.89
C ASP A 481 19.49 -19.15 33.32
N VAL A 482 20.02 -19.15 32.11
CA VAL A 482 20.48 -20.35 31.40
C VAL A 482 22.01 -20.34 31.43
N PRO A 483 22.67 -21.33 32.04
CA PRO A 483 24.13 -21.41 32.00
C PRO A 483 24.65 -21.55 30.57
N GLU A 484 25.81 -20.93 30.32
CA GLU A 484 26.48 -20.96 29.01
C GLU A 484 26.81 -22.38 28.53
#